data_6f10e11fe8431f80fa9a77fcad193b2b
#
_entry.id   6f10e11fe8431f80fa9a77fcad193b2b
#
_cell.length_a   1.000
_cell.length_b   1.000
_cell.length_c   1.000
_cell.angle_alpha   90.00
_cell.angle_beta   90.00
_cell.angle_gamma   90.00
#
_symmetry.space_group_name_H-M   'P 1'
#
loop_
_entity.id
_entity.type
_entity.pdbx_description
1 polymer ?
#
loop_
_entity_poly.entity_id
_entity_poly.type
_entity_poly.pdbx_seq_one_letter_code
_entity_poly.pdbx_strand_id
1 'polypeptide(L)'
;MASGFQPNISIKEAIDHIDRQEYLIPSIQRKFVWTAPQIETLFDSIMRGYPINSFMFWRIQDPEIKKNFKFYKFLSEYREFFQVNNPDFDAIGCPDFDAIIDGQQRLTSLYLGLKGTFAYKMPRKWWVNNEDSLPTRRLYLNLSSNLSNIAENEMSLVYEFRFLTDAEYKRYSQSATDYWFKVREILDISSSNDVVNYVIENKLDKQQTAVLSTLMQRIHQDKLINYYLEDKQDIDAVLDIFIR
;
A
#
# COMPACT_ATOMS: atom_id res chain seq x y z
N MET A 1 -15.58 -1.97 22.79
CA MET A 1 -16.52 -1.62 21.68
C MET A 1 -17.18 -2.90 21.24
N ALA A 2 -18.38 -2.84 20.67
CA ALA A 2 -19.01 -4.08 20.15
C ALA A 2 -18.41 -4.41 18.78
N SER A 3 -18.26 -5.71 18.48
CA SER A 3 -17.88 -6.19 17.14
C SER A 3 -18.83 -5.63 16.06
N GLY A 4 -18.31 -5.21 14.91
CA GLY A 4 -19.15 -4.65 13.84
C GLY A 4 -18.36 -3.85 12.81
N PHE A 5 -19.06 -3.42 11.75
CA PHE A 5 -18.50 -2.48 10.79
C PHE A 5 -18.23 -1.13 11.45
N GLN A 6 -17.05 -0.61 11.21
CA GLN A 6 -16.60 0.68 11.72
C GLN A 6 -16.74 1.77 10.63
N PRO A 7 -16.73 3.05 11.01
CA PRO A 7 -16.62 4.12 10.04
C PRO A 7 -15.40 3.92 9.14
N ASN A 8 -15.60 4.04 7.83
CA ASN A 8 -14.51 3.90 6.87
C ASN A 8 -13.41 4.94 7.13
N ILE A 9 -12.17 4.57 6.88
CA ILE A 9 -11.00 5.44 6.99
C ILE A 9 -10.33 5.63 5.63
N SER A 10 -9.50 6.67 5.50
CA SER A 10 -8.69 6.90 4.31
C SER A 10 -7.49 5.96 4.27
N ILE A 11 -6.88 5.83 3.08
CA ILE A 11 -5.63 5.10 2.94
C ILE A 11 -4.54 5.73 3.81
N LYS A 12 -4.46 7.07 3.83
CA LYS A 12 -3.48 7.79 4.67
C LYS A 12 -3.63 7.45 6.15
N GLU A 13 -4.87 7.45 6.67
CA GLU A 13 -5.14 7.06 8.07
C GLU A 13 -4.68 5.62 8.34
N ALA A 14 -4.96 4.67 7.43
CA ALA A 14 -4.51 3.29 7.59
C ALA A 14 -2.97 3.17 7.59
N ILE A 15 -2.26 3.91 6.72
CA ILE A 15 -0.80 3.97 6.70
C ILE A 15 -0.25 4.55 8.02
N ASP A 16 -0.88 5.59 8.58
CA ASP A 16 -0.48 6.17 9.85
C ASP A 16 -0.67 5.20 11.02
N HIS A 17 -1.74 4.41 11.03
CA HIS A 17 -1.93 3.34 12.02
C HIS A 17 -0.84 2.27 11.92
N ILE A 18 -0.42 1.89 10.70
CA ILE A 18 0.69 0.97 10.49
C ILE A 18 2.00 1.55 11.05
N ASP A 19 2.29 2.82 10.76
CA ASP A 19 3.52 3.49 11.24
C ASP A 19 3.59 3.58 12.76
N ARG A 20 2.46 3.83 13.40
CA ARG A 20 2.36 3.86 14.88
C ARG A 20 2.30 2.48 15.52
N GLN A 21 2.34 1.41 14.70
CA GLN A 21 2.23 0.02 15.16
C GLN A 21 0.89 -0.27 15.86
N GLU A 22 -0.14 0.48 15.50
CA GLU A 22 -1.52 0.24 15.89
C GLU A 22 -2.20 -0.81 15.02
N TYR A 23 -1.64 -1.08 13.83
CA TYR A 23 -2.01 -2.18 12.94
C TYR A 23 -0.83 -3.15 12.79
N LEU A 24 -1.09 -4.43 13.10
CA LEU A 24 -0.11 -5.51 13.05
C LEU A 24 -0.65 -6.72 12.28
N ILE A 25 0.23 -7.64 11.91
CA ILE A 25 -0.10 -8.86 11.19
C ILE A 25 0.03 -10.05 12.15
N PRO A 26 -1.03 -10.86 12.37
CA PRO A 26 -0.93 -12.05 13.21
C PRO A 26 -0.20 -13.19 12.48
N SER A 27 0.45 -14.07 13.23
CA SER A 27 1.26 -15.19 12.69
C SER A 27 0.47 -16.24 11.91
N ILE A 28 -0.85 -16.22 12.00
CA ILE A 28 -1.74 -17.11 11.23
C ILE A 28 -1.82 -16.74 9.75
N GLN A 29 -1.31 -15.56 9.38
CA GLN A 29 -1.36 -15.06 8.02
C GLN A 29 -0.22 -15.60 7.15
N ARG A 30 -0.50 -15.80 5.86
CA ARG A 30 0.53 -16.19 4.88
C ARG A 30 1.49 -15.03 4.61
N LYS A 31 2.70 -15.38 4.19
CA LYS A 31 3.69 -14.40 3.72
C LYS A 31 3.13 -13.52 2.60
N PHE A 32 3.75 -12.37 2.42
CA PHE A 32 3.45 -11.49 1.28
C PHE A 32 3.86 -12.16 -0.04
N VAL A 33 2.95 -12.18 -1.02
CA VAL A 33 3.14 -12.89 -2.29
C VAL A 33 2.76 -12.08 -3.53
N TRP A 34 2.25 -10.85 -3.35
CA TRP A 34 1.86 -10.03 -4.50
C TRP A 34 3.08 -9.57 -5.30
N THR A 35 2.94 -9.58 -6.60
CA THR A 35 3.94 -9.11 -7.56
C THR A 35 3.82 -7.60 -7.79
N ALA A 36 4.86 -6.98 -8.36
CA ALA A 36 4.84 -5.56 -8.72
C ALA A 36 3.63 -5.21 -9.63
N PRO A 37 3.32 -5.94 -10.72
CA PRO A 37 2.13 -5.67 -11.53
C PRO A 37 0.80 -5.72 -10.76
N GLN A 38 0.66 -6.62 -9.77
CA GLN A 38 -0.55 -6.67 -8.95
C GLN A 38 -0.70 -5.43 -8.05
N ILE A 39 0.41 -4.91 -7.52
CA ILE A 39 0.40 -3.67 -6.75
C ILE A 39 0.08 -2.47 -7.68
N GLU A 40 0.71 -2.40 -8.84
CA GLU A 40 0.46 -1.37 -9.86
C GLU A 40 -1.03 -1.33 -10.27
N THR A 41 -1.63 -2.51 -10.49
CA THR A 41 -3.06 -2.66 -10.77
C THR A 41 -3.95 -2.22 -9.59
N LEU A 42 -3.54 -2.49 -8.35
CA LEU A 42 -4.28 -2.01 -7.17
C LEU A 42 -4.33 -0.48 -7.14
N PHE A 43 -3.20 0.19 -7.40
CA PHE A 43 -3.15 1.65 -7.42
C PHE A 43 -3.95 2.24 -8.59
N ASP A 44 -3.93 1.62 -9.79
CA ASP A 44 -4.81 2.01 -10.88
C ASP A 44 -6.28 1.89 -10.50
N SER A 45 -6.67 0.79 -9.86
CA SER A 45 -8.04 0.55 -9.40
C SER A 45 -8.49 1.62 -8.39
N ILE A 46 -7.61 2.02 -7.46
CA ILE A 46 -7.86 3.11 -6.50
C ILE A 46 -8.08 4.42 -7.25
N MET A 47 -7.21 4.76 -8.20
CA MET A 47 -7.36 5.98 -9.02
C MET A 47 -8.69 6.02 -9.77
N ARG A 48 -9.12 4.88 -10.30
CA ARG A 48 -10.41 4.72 -11.01
C ARG A 48 -11.62 4.77 -10.06
N GLY A 49 -11.40 4.73 -8.74
CA GLY A 49 -12.46 4.72 -7.74
C GLY A 49 -13.14 3.36 -7.58
N TYR A 50 -12.47 2.29 -7.98
CA TYR A 50 -12.99 0.94 -7.78
C TYR A 50 -12.91 0.53 -6.31
N PRO A 51 -13.89 -0.24 -5.82
CA PRO A 51 -13.85 -0.75 -4.45
C PRO A 51 -12.69 -1.74 -4.30
N ILE A 52 -11.96 -1.62 -3.19
CA ILE A 52 -10.83 -2.50 -2.87
C ILE A 52 -11.22 -3.62 -1.89
N ASN A 53 -12.51 -3.95 -1.82
CA ASN A 53 -13.12 -4.89 -0.88
C ASN A 53 -13.02 -4.46 0.59
N SER A 54 -13.72 -5.17 1.47
CA SER A 54 -13.65 -4.95 2.91
C SER A 54 -12.42 -5.60 3.52
N PHE A 55 -12.09 -5.15 4.73
CA PHE A 55 -11.03 -5.69 5.57
C PHE A 55 -11.65 -6.28 6.84
N MET A 56 -10.91 -7.17 7.50
CA MET A 56 -11.29 -7.67 8.81
C MET A 56 -10.13 -7.45 9.78
N PHE A 57 -10.41 -6.74 10.86
CA PHE A 57 -9.47 -6.44 11.93
C PHE A 57 -9.92 -7.12 13.22
N TRP A 58 -8.97 -7.51 14.03
CA TRP A 58 -9.20 -8.08 15.34
C TRP A 58 -8.52 -7.22 16.40
N ARG A 59 -9.31 -6.64 17.30
CA ARG A 59 -8.81 -5.85 18.42
C ARG A 59 -8.14 -6.74 19.45
N ILE A 60 -6.86 -6.50 19.71
CA ILE A 60 -6.07 -7.24 20.68
C ILE A 60 -5.90 -6.40 21.95
N GLN A 61 -6.57 -6.85 23.03
CA GLN A 61 -6.55 -6.20 24.33
C GLN A 61 -6.03 -7.14 25.42
N ASP A 62 -6.30 -8.45 25.30
CA ASP A 62 -5.95 -9.45 26.30
C ASP A 62 -4.42 -9.63 26.40
N PRO A 63 -3.82 -9.43 27.61
CA PRO A 63 -2.40 -9.66 27.85
C PRO A 63 -1.93 -11.09 27.56
N GLU A 64 -2.79 -12.09 27.77
CA GLU A 64 -2.45 -13.49 27.47
C GLU A 64 -2.36 -13.73 25.96
N ILE A 65 -3.23 -13.10 25.16
CA ILE A 65 -3.11 -13.14 23.70
C ILE A 65 -1.83 -12.46 23.26
N LYS A 66 -1.53 -11.26 23.79
CA LYS A 66 -0.30 -10.52 23.47
C LYS A 66 0.97 -11.32 23.81
N LYS A 67 0.94 -12.15 24.86
CA LYS A 67 2.06 -12.99 25.30
C LYS A 67 2.20 -14.30 24.53
N ASN A 68 1.08 -14.94 24.19
CA ASN A 68 1.07 -16.29 23.65
C ASN A 68 1.02 -16.35 22.11
N PHE A 69 0.64 -15.24 21.46
CA PHE A 69 0.60 -15.15 20.01
C PHE A 69 1.72 -14.28 19.45
N LYS A 70 2.20 -14.68 18.26
CA LYS A 70 3.18 -13.88 17.52
C LYS A 70 2.49 -12.89 16.61
N PHE A 71 3.02 -11.68 16.61
CA PHE A 71 2.62 -10.60 15.71
C PHE A 71 3.83 -10.09 14.94
N TYR A 72 3.56 -9.49 13.80
CA TYR A 72 4.58 -8.97 12.89
C TYR A 72 4.24 -7.54 12.49
N LYS A 73 5.27 -6.74 12.22
CA LYS A 73 5.14 -5.44 11.56
C LYS A 73 4.88 -5.65 10.07
N PHE A 74 4.39 -4.62 9.42
CA PHE A 74 4.29 -4.61 7.96
C PHE A 74 5.67 -4.56 7.32
N LEU A 75 5.78 -5.18 6.13
CA LEU A 75 6.99 -5.06 5.31
C LEU A 75 7.13 -3.64 4.79
N SER A 76 8.26 -2.99 5.08
CA SER A 76 8.67 -1.72 4.48
C SER A 76 9.63 -1.92 3.31
N GLU A 77 10.28 -3.08 3.25
CA GLU A 77 11.22 -3.46 2.20
C GLU A 77 10.92 -4.90 1.79
N TYR A 78 10.48 -5.07 0.55
CA TYR A 78 10.31 -6.39 -0.03
C TYR A 78 11.46 -6.69 -0.99
N ARG A 79 12.14 -7.83 -0.78
CA ARG A 79 13.14 -8.36 -1.71
C ARG A 79 12.76 -9.79 -2.05
N GLU A 80 12.38 -10.01 -3.28
CA GLU A 80 11.95 -11.32 -3.77
C GLU A 80 12.93 -12.42 -3.36
N PHE A 81 12.43 -13.49 -2.75
CA PHE A 81 13.20 -14.62 -2.21
C PHE A 81 14.01 -14.34 -0.92
N PHE A 82 14.54 -13.14 -0.73
CA PHE A 82 15.47 -12.84 0.40
C PHE A 82 14.82 -12.14 1.58
N GLN A 83 13.91 -11.20 1.33
CA GLN A 83 13.22 -10.42 2.37
C GLN A 83 11.71 -10.44 2.11
N VAL A 84 11.12 -11.59 2.40
CA VAL A 84 9.69 -11.89 2.19
C VAL A 84 8.93 -12.06 3.49
N ASN A 85 9.64 -12.06 4.62
CA ASN A 85 9.04 -12.22 5.95
C ASN A 85 8.82 -10.85 6.59
N ASN A 86 7.67 -10.70 7.20
CA ASN A 86 7.37 -9.56 8.05
C ASN A 86 8.30 -9.55 9.29
N PRO A 87 8.80 -8.38 9.73
CA PRO A 87 9.60 -8.27 10.95
C PRO A 87 8.81 -8.65 12.19
N ASP A 88 9.43 -9.36 13.12
CA ASP A 88 8.82 -9.71 14.41
C ASP A 88 8.41 -8.46 15.19
N PHE A 89 7.32 -8.58 15.95
CA PHE A 89 6.86 -7.57 16.89
C PHE A 89 6.62 -8.21 18.27
N ASP A 90 7.26 -7.63 19.29
CA ASP A 90 6.99 -8.01 20.68
C ASP A 90 5.78 -7.22 21.18
N ALA A 91 4.67 -7.93 21.40
CA ALA A 91 3.42 -7.34 21.84
C ALA A 91 3.28 -7.27 23.38
N ILE A 92 4.25 -7.81 24.14
CA ILE A 92 4.18 -7.86 25.60
C ILE A 92 4.27 -6.44 26.17
N GLY A 93 3.27 -6.05 26.95
CA GLY A 93 3.21 -4.72 27.56
C GLY A 93 2.88 -3.57 26.62
N CYS A 94 2.62 -3.84 25.33
CA CYS A 94 2.20 -2.82 24.38
C CYS A 94 0.74 -2.37 24.60
N PRO A 95 0.39 -1.13 24.21
CA PRO A 95 -1.01 -0.70 24.14
C PRO A 95 -1.87 -1.65 23.27
N ASP A 96 -3.18 -1.45 23.30
CA ASP A 96 -4.09 -2.18 22.42
C ASP A 96 -3.83 -1.85 20.96
N PHE A 97 -3.96 -2.86 20.11
CA PHE A 97 -3.75 -2.73 18.67
C PHE A 97 -4.74 -3.61 17.89
N ASP A 98 -4.85 -3.39 16.60
CA ASP A 98 -5.70 -4.18 15.72
C ASP A 98 -4.84 -5.11 14.84
N ALA A 99 -5.09 -6.42 14.91
CA ALA A 99 -4.46 -7.42 14.07
C ALA A 99 -5.26 -7.60 12.77
N ILE A 100 -4.59 -7.58 11.62
CA ILE A 100 -5.24 -7.68 10.31
C ILE A 100 -5.53 -9.13 9.98
N ILE A 101 -6.80 -9.55 10.01
CA ILE A 101 -7.24 -10.91 9.72
C ILE A 101 -7.52 -11.11 8.23
N ASP A 102 -8.16 -10.15 7.57
CA ASP A 102 -8.29 -10.16 6.11
C ASP A 102 -7.88 -8.81 5.50
N GLY A 103 -7.37 -8.87 4.27
CA GLY A 103 -6.86 -7.71 3.55
C GLY A 103 -5.39 -7.41 3.76
N GLN A 104 -4.64 -8.27 4.47
CA GLN A 104 -3.21 -8.11 4.73
C GLN A 104 -2.40 -7.84 3.45
N GLN A 105 -2.62 -8.61 2.37
CA GLN A 105 -1.88 -8.44 1.12
C GLN A 105 -2.13 -7.05 0.51
N ARG A 106 -3.37 -6.58 0.56
CA ARG A 106 -3.77 -5.25 0.06
C ARG A 106 -3.16 -4.12 0.88
N LEU A 107 -3.25 -4.18 2.22
CA LEU A 107 -2.63 -3.17 3.10
C LEU A 107 -1.11 -3.17 2.97
N THR A 108 -0.46 -4.34 2.90
CA THR A 108 0.99 -4.43 2.68
C THR A 108 1.37 -3.83 1.32
N SER A 109 0.56 -4.07 0.26
CA SER A 109 0.78 -3.48 -1.06
C SER A 109 0.68 -1.96 -1.04
N LEU A 110 -0.32 -1.40 -0.34
CA LEU A 110 -0.46 0.04 -0.15
C LEU A 110 0.74 0.61 0.61
N TYR A 111 1.16 -0.06 1.68
CA TYR A 111 2.30 0.38 2.48
C TYR A 111 3.62 0.35 1.68
N LEU A 112 3.88 -0.73 0.92
CA LEU A 112 5.05 -0.84 0.05
C LEU A 112 5.05 0.23 -1.05
N GLY A 113 3.91 0.48 -1.69
CA GLY A 113 3.80 1.49 -2.75
C GLY A 113 3.96 2.92 -2.25
N LEU A 114 3.40 3.25 -1.07
CA LEU A 114 3.42 4.60 -0.51
C LEU A 114 4.68 4.92 0.30
N LYS A 115 5.26 3.94 1.00
CA LYS A 115 6.39 4.19 1.92
C LYS A 115 7.59 3.28 1.70
N GLY A 116 7.35 2.10 1.15
CA GLY A 116 8.35 1.05 1.08
C GLY A 116 9.14 1.00 -0.22
N THR A 117 9.80 -0.13 -0.38
CA THR A 117 10.54 -0.50 -1.59
C THR A 117 10.20 -1.91 -2.02
N PHE A 118 10.36 -2.18 -3.31
CA PHE A 118 10.08 -3.47 -3.90
C PHE A 118 11.21 -3.89 -4.83
N ALA A 119 11.85 -5.04 -4.56
CA ALA A 119 12.92 -5.56 -5.37
C ALA A 119 12.57 -6.95 -5.92
N TYR A 120 12.56 -7.08 -7.22
CA TYR A 120 12.40 -8.36 -7.92
C TYR A 120 13.57 -8.60 -8.86
N LYS A 121 13.79 -9.89 -9.16
CA LYS A 121 14.97 -10.34 -9.90
C LYS A 121 14.98 -9.81 -11.34
N MET A 122 16.11 -9.27 -11.76
CA MET A 122 16.34 -8.90 -13.16
C MET A 122 16.37 -10.14 -14.07
N PRO A 123 15.84 -10.04 -15.29
CA PRO A 123 15.93 -11.10 -16.28
C PRO A 123 17.38 -11.54 -16.51
N ARG A 124 17.61 -12.85 -16.64
CA ARG A 124 18.93 -13.46 -16.91
C ARG A 124 19.99 -13.27 -15.84
N LYS A 125 19.67 -12.70 -14.66
CA LYS A 125 20.57 -12.64 -13.51
C LYS A 125 20.38 -13.85 -12.59
N TRP A 126 21.41 -14.19 -11.81
CA TRP A 126 21.34 -15.19 -10.76
C TRP A 126 20.60 -14.65 -9.52
N TRP A 127 20.10 -15.56 -8.69
CA TRP A 127 19.51 -15.24 -7.40
C TRP A 127 20.62 -14.84 -6.39
N VAL A 128 20.99 -13.58 -6.40
CA VAL A 128 21.97 -13.01 -5.48
C VAL A 128 21.36 -11.78 -4.83
N ASN A 129 21.48 -11.65 -3.50
CA ASN A 129 20.94 -10.51 -2.76
C ASN A 129 21.85 -9.27 -2.92
N ASN A 130 21.81 -8.66 -4.08
CA ASN A 130 22.52 -7.43 -4.39
C ASN A 130 21.71 -6.55 -5.37
N GLU A 131 22.14 -5.31 -5.55
CA GLU A 131 21.44 -4.36 -6.44
C GLU A 131 21.59 -4.68 -7.94
N ASP A 132 22.56 -5.48 -8.34
CA ASP A 132 22.70 -5.91 -9.74
C ASP A 132 21.66 -6.94 -10.13
N SER A 133 21.32 -7.85 -9.22
CA SER A 133 20.36 -8.94 -9.45
C SER A 133 18.94 -8.59 -9.02
N LEU A 134 18.79 -7.88 -7.89
CA LEU A 134 17.51 -7.44 -7.31
C LEU A 134 17.57 -5.93 -7.02
N PRO A 135 17.54 -5.07 -8.05
CA PRO A 135 17.60 -3.64 -7.82
C PRO A 135 16.39 -3.15 -7.05
N THR A 136 16.66 -2.26 -6.10
CA THR A 136 15.63 -1.61 -5.29
C THR A 136 14.82 -0.64 -6.14
N ARG A 137 13.48 -0.77 -6.07
CA ARG A 137 12.52 0.04 -6.82
C ARG A 137 11.56 0.74 -5.89
N ARG A 138 11.05 1.88 -6.34
CA ARG A 138 9.95 2.61 -5.71
C ARG A 138 8.82 2.79 -6.69
N LEU A 139 7.61 3.02 -6.18
CA LEU A 139 6.44 3.23 -7.02
C LEU A 139 6.41 4.66 -7.54
N TYR A 140 6.19 4.79 -8.84
CA TYR A 140 6.00 6.05 -9.56
C TYR A 140 4.69 6.00 -10.33
N LEU A 141 4.09 7.17 -10.54
CA LEU A 141 2.92 7.40 -11.38
C LEU A 141 3.30 8.32 -12.53
N ASN A 142 3.02 7.91 -13.74
CA ASN A 142 3.09 8.80 -14.91
C ASN A 142 1.89 9.74 -14.90
N LEU A 143 2.09 11.01 -14.53
CA LEU A 143 1.02 12.03 -14.52
C LEU A 143 0.53 12.37 -15.93
N SER A 144 1.33 12.06 -16.96
CA SER A 144 0.97 12.23 -18.37
C SER A 144 0.22 11.02 -18.96
N SER A 145 -0.17 10.04 -18.12
CA SER A 145 -0.93 8.87 -18.55
C SER A 145 -2.14 9.27 -19.38
N ASN A 146 -2.32 8.62 -20.53
CA ASN A 146 -3.38 8.99 -21.46
C ASN A 146 -4.73 8.44 -21.01
N LEU A 147 -5.54 9.29 -20.37
CA LEU A 147 -6.87 8.95 -19.89
C LEU A 147 -7.90 8.72 -21.00
N SER A 148 -7.58 9.05 -22.26
CA SER A 148 -8.49 8.88 -23.40
C SER A 148 -8.66 7.42 -23.86
N ASN A 149 -7.78 6.51 -23.45
CA ASN A 149 -7.85 5.09 -23.82
C ASN A 149 -8.82 4.25 -22.95
N ILE A 150 -9.62 4.90 -22.06
CA ILE A 150 -10.56 4.23 -21.17
C ILE A 150 -11.66 3.47 -21.92
N ALA A 151 -11.96 3.84 -23.17
CA ALA A 151 -13.13 3.37 -23.90
C ALA A 151 -12.95 2.03 -24.63
N GLU A 152 -11.74 1.52 -24.82
CA GLU A 152 -11.53 0.40 -25.76
C GLU A 152 -11.16 -0.95 -25.13
N ASN A 153 -10.72 -1.01 -23.85
CA ASN A 153 -10.43 -2.28 -23.18
C ASN A 153 -10.55 -2.14 -21.67
N GLU A 154 -11.55 -2.77 -21.07
CA GLU A 154 -11.75 -2.82 -19.61
C GLU A 154 -10.56 -3.43 -18.83
N MET A 155 -9.68 -4.16 -19.50
CA MET A 155 -8.50 -4.80 -18.91
C MET A 155 -7.21 -3.96 -19.02
N SER A 156 -7.21 -2.80 -19.69
CA SER A 156 -6.04 -1.93 -19.79
C SER A 156 -5.91 -1.03 -18.56
N LEU A 157 -4.67 -0.86 -18.06
CA LEU A 157 -4.37 0.15 -17.04
C LEU A 157 -4.62 1.55 -17.61
N VAL A 158 -5.38 2.36 -16.84
CA VAL A 158 -5.70 3.75 -17.20
C VAL A 158 -4.64 4.69 -16.67
N TYR A 159 -4.23 4.48 -15.42
CA TYR A 159 -3.17 5.21 -14.76
C TYR A 159 -1.91 4.35 -14.73
N GLU A 160 -0.84 4.85 -15.33
CA GLU A 160 0.41 4.12 -15.47
C GLU A 160 1.23 4.22 -14.18
N PHE A 161 1.12 3.20 -13.33
CA PHE A 161 2.00 3.01 -12.18
C PHE A 161 3.13 2.06 -12.54
N ARG A 162 4.35 2.33 -12.08
CA ARG A 162 5.50 1.44 -12.24
C ARG A 162 6.43 1.46 -11.04
N PHE A 163 6.92 0.30 -10.69
CA PHE A 163 8.08 0.20 -9.79
C PHE A 163 9.36 0.43 -10.58
N LEU A 164 10.03 1.55 -10.35
CA LEU A 164 11.23 1.98 -11.07
C LEU A 164 12.44 2.04 -10.12
N THR A 165 13.60 1.66 -10.64
CA THR A 165 14.89 1.99 -10.05
C THR A 165 15.21 3.46 -10.27
N ASP A 166 16.18 4.02 -9.51
CA ASP A 166 16.62 5.40 -9.72
C ASP A 166 17.20 5.63 -11.12
N ALA A 167 17.81 4.62 -11.73
CA ALA A 167 18.34 4.69 -13.09
C ALA A 167 17.22 4.69 -14.14
N GLU A 168 16.19 3.84 -13.97
CA GLU A 168 15.00 3.82 -14.82
C GLU A 168 14.22 5.13 -14.70
N TYR A 169 14.01 5.64 -13.49
CA TYR A 169 13.37 6.93 -13.27
C TYR A 169 14.10 8.07 -14.00
N LYS A 170 15.43 8.17 -13.85
CA LYS A 170 16.22 9.18 -14.55
C LYS A 170 16.07 9.09 -16.08
N ARG A 171 16.03 7.87 -16.63
CA ARG A 171 15.84 7.66 -18.07
C ARG A 171 14.44 8.09 -18.51
N TYR A 172 13.40 7.72 -17.79
CA TYR A 172 12.01 8.09 -18.10
C TYR A 172 11.75 9.59 -17.92
N SER A 173 12.37 10.23 -16.94
CA SER A 173 12.26 11.68 -16.70
C SER A 173 12.96 12.55 -17.78
N GLN A 174 13.71 11.93 -18.71
CA GLN A 174 14.26 12.63 -19.87
C GLN A 174 13.26 12.73 -21.03
N SER A 175 12.13 12.04 -20.96
CA SER A 175 11.04 12.17 -21.93
C SER A 175 10.48 13.60 -21.88
N ALA A 176 10.23 14.19 -23.05
CA ALA A 176 9.60 15.50 -23.12
C ALA A 176 8.08 15.44 -22.91
N THR A 177 7.50 14.22 -22.92
CA THR A 177 6.05 14.00 -22.89
C THR A 177 5.57 13.44 -21.55
N ASP A 178 6.45 12.78 -20.81
CA ASP A 178 6.08 12.06 -19.60
C ASP A 178 6.57 12.77 -18.32
N TYR A 179 5.71 12.87 -17.34
CA TYR A 179 6.08 13.34 -16.02
C TYR A 179 5.85 12.23 -14.99
N TRP A 180 6.95 11.71 -14.43
CA TRP A 180 6.92 10.64 -13.44
C TRP A 180 6.97 11.20 -12.02
N PHE A 181 5.85 11.07 -11.31
CA PHE A 181 5.69 11.47 -9.92
C PHE A 181 6.03 10.31 -9.00
N LYS A 182 6.86 10.54 -7.99
CA LYS A 182 7.18 9.54 -6.97
C LYS A 182 6.03 9.43 -5.99
N VAL A 183 5.32 8.29 -6.01
CA VAL A 183 4.05 8.12 -5.28
C VAL A 183 4.18 8.39 -3.79
N ARG A 184 5.33 8.13 -3.17
CA ARG A 184 5.60 8.45 -1.76
C ARG A 184 5.39 9.92 -1.43
N GLU A 185 5.71 10.84 -2.32
CA GLU A 185 5.63 12.28 -2.09
C GLU A 185 4.19 12.75 -1.87
N ILE A 186 3.21 11.95 -2.28
CA ILE A 186 1.79 12.26 -2.02
C ILE A 186 1.45 12.33 -0.54
N LEU A 187 2.20 11.64 0.32
CA LEU A 187 1.97 11.67 1.76
C LEU A 187 2.23 13.04 2.38
N ASP A 188 3.05 13.86 1.72
CA ASP A 188 3.38 15.22 2.12
C ASP A 188 2.48 16.27 1.43
N ILE A 189 1.68 15.87 0.43
CA ILE A 189 0.72 16.69 -0.32
C ILE A 189 -0.69 16.39 0.21
N SER A 190 -1.06 17.03 1.31
CA SER A 190 -2.29 16.69 2.05
C SER A 190 -3.47 17.63 1.77
N SER A 191 -3.22 18.77 1.13
CA SER A 191 -4.23 19.81 0.85
C SER A 191 -4.20 20.28 -0.60
N SER A 192 -5.29 20.92 -1.03
CA SER A 192 -5.34 21.55 -2.36
C SER A 192 -4.26 22.63 -2.53
N ASN A 193 -3.86 23.32 -1.46
CA ASN A 193 -2.78 24.29 -1.52
C ASN A 193 -1.43 23.64 -1.79
N ASP A 194 -1.17 22.47 -1.20
CA ASP A 194 0.07 21.73 -1.44
C ASP A 194 0.13 21.26 -2.89
N VAL A 195 -1.00 20.81 -3.46
CA VAL A 195 -1.12 20.47 -4.89
C VAL A 195 -0.79 21.69 -5.76
N VAL A 196 -1.37 22.86 -5.46
CA VAL A 196 -1.11 24.09 -6.23
C VAL A 196 0.37 24.47 -6.16
N ASN A 197 0.98 24.42 -4.99
CA ASN A 197 2.41 24.71 -4.84
C ASN A 197 3.27 23.74 -5.67
N TYR A 198 3.00 22.43 -5.57
CA TYR A 198 3.71 21.43 -6.34
C TYR A 198 3.58 21.64 -7.85
N VAL A 199 2.36 21.98 -8.32
CA VAL A 199 2.07 22.26 -9.73
C VAL A 199 2.88 23.45 -10.25
N ILE A 200 2.94 24.55 -9.47
CA ILE A 200 3.68 25.77 -9.84
C ILE A 200 5.19 25.48 -9.88
N GLU A 201 5.73 24.81 -8.84
CA GLU A 201 7.15 24.50 -8.73
C GLU A 201 7.63 23.58 -9.85
N ASN A 202 6.81 22.60 -10.24
CA ASN A 202 7.16 21.59 -11.23
C ASN A 202 6.59 21.89 -12.64
N LYS A 203 5.88 23.03 -12.81
CA LYS A 203 5.29 23.48 -14.08
C LYS A 203 4.39 22.43 -14.75
N LEU A 204 3.56 21.77 -13.94
CA LEU A 204 2.65 20.74 -14.42
C LEU A 204 1.56 21.36 -15.30
N ASP A 205 1.19 20.63 -16.34
CA ASP A 205 0.06 21.01 -17.19
C ASP A 205 -1.29 20.68 -16.54
N LYS A 206 -2.39 21.00 -17.23
CA LYS A 206 -3.74 20.79 -16.72
C LYS A 206 -4.07 19.31 -16.49
N GLN A 207 -3.62 18.42 -17.37
CA GLN A 207 -3.86 16.98 -17.26
C GLN A 207 -3.07 16.40 -16.09
N GLN A 208 -1.79 16.69 -16.01
CA GLN A 208 -0.90 16.27 -14.92
C GLN A 208 -1.42 16.74 -13.55
N THR A 209 -1.91 17.99 -13.50
CA THR A 209 -2.54 18.56 -12.30
C THR A 209 -3.79 17.78 -11.89
N ALA A 210 -4.64 17.41 -12.84
CA ALA A 210 -5.85 16.64 -12.58
C ALA A 210 -5.52 15.24 -12.03
N VAL A 211 -4.52 14.56 -12.59
CA VAL A 211 -4.06 13.24 -12.13
C VAL A 211 -3.48 13.33 -10.71
N LEU A 212 -2.62 14.31 -10.44
CA LEU A 212 -2.05 14.53 -9.09
C LEU A 212 -3.15 14.85 -8.06
N SER A 213 -4.11 15.72 -8.42
CA SER A 213 -5.23 16.05 -7.55
C SER A 213 -6.10 14.82 -7.23
N THR A 214 -6.34 13.97 -8.23
CA THR A 214 -7.05 12.71 -8.04
C THR A 214 -6.29 11.79 -7.08
N LEU A 215 -4.98 11.65 -7.23
CA LEU A 215 -4.17 10.83 -6.32
C LEU A 215 -4.26 11.35 -4.88
N MET A 216 -4.12 12.67 -4.69
CA MET A 216 -4.25 13.30 -3.37
C MET A 216 -5.62 13.01 -2.75
N GLN A 217 -6.70 13.20 -3.51
CA GLN A 217 -8.05 12.92 -3.04
C GLN A 217 -8.22 11.45 -2.62
N ARG A 218 -7.77 10.49 -3.47
CA ARG A 218 -7.88 9.04 -3.19
C ARG A 218 -7.12 8.62 -1.94
N ILE A 219 -5.92 9.17 -1.72
CA ILE A 219 -5.07 8.78 -0.59
C ILE A 219 -5.50 9.44 0.71
N HIS A 220 -5.82 10.75 0.68
CA HIS A 220 -6.05 11.53 1.90
C HIS A 220 -7.52 11.71 2.27
N GLN A 221 -8.42 11.84 1.29
CA GLN A 221 -9.80 12.27 1.54
C GLN A 221 -10.81 11.16 1.44
N ASP A 222 -10.71 10.33 0.41
CA ASP A 222 -11.67 9.25 0.17
C ASP A 222 -11.53 8.16 1.24
N LYS A 223 -12.65 7.78 1.84
CA LYS A 223 -12.72 6.76 2.89
C LYS A 223 -12.85 5.37 2.27
N LEU A 224 -11.76 4.88 1.68
CA LEU A 224 -11.73 3.65 0.88
C LEU A 224 -11.52 2.37 1.71
N ILE A 225 -11.03 2.49 2.93
CA ILE A 225 -10.81 1.36 3.83
C ILE A 225 -12.08 1.09 4.63
N ASN A 226 -12.88 0.14 4.14
CA ASN A 226 -14.08 -0.37 4.79
C ASN A 226 -13.69 -1.62 5.58
N TYR A 227 -13.91 -1.66 6.89
CA TYR A 227 -13.49 -2.78 7.73
C TYR A 227 -14.51 -3.17 8.80
N TYR A 228 -14.52 -4.47 9.07
CA TYR A 228 -15.17 -5.06 10.23
C TYR A 228 -14.15 -5.21 11.35
N LEU A 229 -14.50 -4.75 12.55
CA LEU A 229 -13.68 -4.94 13.74
C LEU A 229 -14.29 -6.03 14.62
N GLU A 230 -13.55 -7.09 14.88
CA GLU A 230 -13.88 -8.11 15.87
C GLU A 230 -13.24 -7.75 17.21
N ASP A 231 -14.04 -7.72 18.27
CA ASP A 231 -13.60 -7.31 19.63
C ASP A 231 -13.48 -8.52 20.59
N LYS A 232 -13.98 -9.69 20.19
CA LYS A 232 -13.90 -10.89 21.03
C LYS A 232 -12.45 -11.34 21.19
N GLN A 233 -12.05 -11.57 22.45
CA GLN A 233 -10.72 -12.06 22.79
C GLN A 233 -10.68 -13.60 22.76
N ASP A 234 -11.16 -14.20 21.65
CA ASP A 234 -11.23 -15.65 21.42
C ASP A 234 -10.74 -15.94 20.01
N ILE A 235 -9.59 -16.57 19.92
CA ILE A 235 -8.94 -16.86 18.64
C ILE A 235 -9.72 -17.87 17.81
N ASP A 236 -10.33 -18.87 18.44
CA ASP A 236 -11.07 -19.90 17.72
C ASP A 236 -12.32 -19.28 17.07
N ALA A 237 -12.99 -18.37 17.78
CA ALA A 237 -14.10 -17.61 17.23
C ALA A 237 -13.67 -16.71 16.04
N VAL A 238 -12.50 -16.07 16.13
CA VAL A 238 -11.95 -15.23 15.05
C VAL A 238 -11.57 -16.06 13.85
N LEU A 239 -10.93 -17.23 14.06
CA LEU A 239 -10.59 -18.15 12.98
C LEU A 239 -11.82 -18.73 12.28
N ASP A 240 -12.87 -19.05 13.03
CA ASP A 240 -14.13 -19.53 12.46
C ASP A 240 -14.79 -18.50 11.53
N ILE A 241 -14.71 -17.21 11.86
CA ILE A 241 -15.23 -16.14 10.98
C ILE A 241 -14.40 -16.05 9.71
N PHE A 242 -13.06 -16.21 9.81
CA PHE A 242 -12.14 -16.12 8.67
C PHE A 242 -12.26 -17.31 7.70
N ILE A 243 -12.56 -18.51 8.19
CA ILE A 243 -12.62 -19.74 7.39
C ILE A 243 -13.97 -19.88 6.64
N ARG A 244 -15.04 -19.22 7.09
CA ARG A 244 -16.39 -19.25 6.47
C ARG A 244 -16.53 -18.27 5.34
#